data_c8f0f8cd3606d72b6ab7c5f505bd9069
#
_entry.id   c8f0f8cd3606d72b6ab7c5f505bd9069
#
_cell.length_a   1.000
_cell.length_b   1.000
_cell.length_c   1.000
_cell.angle_alpha   90.00
_cell.angle_beta   90.00
_cell.angle_gamma   90.00
#
_symmetry.space_group_name_H-M   'P 1'
#
loop_
_entity.id
_entity.type
_entity.pdbx_description
1 polymer ?
#
loop_
_entity_poly.entity_id
_entity_poly.type
_entity_poly.pdbx_seq_one_letter_code
_entity_poly.pdbx_strand_id
1 'polypeptide(L)'
;MNVGAVRLFFASPLAGRIFASDSVMREKKFAALFSADFFYPELKDGAAEEKIVVQGIADCVFVEDGKLVIVDYKTDTGVNAEELLERYSAQLEIYREALSQALEMPVKETLLYSFYMNSAVKVGTD
;
A
#
# COMPACT_ATOMS: atom_id res chain seq x y z
N MET A 1 16.97 11.98 -4.49
CA MET A 1 15.80 12.80 -4.15
C MET A 1 16.27 14.11 -3.54
N ASN A 2 15.65 15.22 -3.88
CA ASN A 2 16.11 16.51 -3.36
C ASN A 2 15.49 16.83 -1.99
N VAL A 3 16.18 17.69 -1.24
CA VAL A 3 15.78 18.07 0.12
C VAL A 3 14.42 18.79 0.11
N GLY A 4 14.13 19.58 -0.94
CA GLY A 4 12.85 20.27 -1.05
C GLY A 4 11.65 19.34 -1.10
N ALA A 5 11.76 18.22 -1.84
CA ALA A 5 10.69 17.23 -1.91
C ALA A 5 10.44 16.56 -0.57
N VAL A 6 11.51 16.28 0.19
CA VAL A 6 11.41 15.69 1.53
C VAL A 6 10.73 16.68 2.49
N ARG A 7 11.08 17.95 2.43
CA ARG A 7 10.45 18.98 3.27
C ARG A 7 8.96 19.11 2.97
N LEU A 8 8.58 19.05 1.69
CA LEU A 8 7.17 19.11 1.30
C LEU A 8 6.38 17.92 1.82
N PHE A 9 7.00 16.74 1.82
CA PHE A 9 6.36 15.58 2.43
C PHE A 9 6.09 15.81 3.92
N PHE A 10 7.09 16.25 4.69
CA PHE A 10 6.92 16.48 6.12
C PHE A 10 5.91 17.58 6.44
N ALA A 11 5.68 18.50 5.51
CA ALA A 11 4.64 19.53 5.64
C ALA A 11 3.28 19.07 5.14
N SER A 12 3.17 17.88 4.56
CA SER A 12 1.93 17.39 3.95
C SER A 12 0.90 16.95 4.99
N PRO A 13 -0.39 16.96 4.63
CA PRO A 13 -1.43 16.40 5.49
C PRO A 13 -1.18 14.94 5.85
N LEU A 14 -0.65 14.15 4.92
CA LEU A 14 -0.33 12.74 5.17
C LEU A 14 0.70 12.59 6.28
N ALA A 15 1.78 13.37 6.24
CA ALA A 15 2.79 13.32 7.31
C ALA A 15 2.18 13.64 8.67
N GLY A 16 1.26 14.63 8.71
CA GLY A 16 0.55 14.96 9.94
C GLY A 16 -0.26 13.78 10.49
N ARG A 17 -0.90 13.03 9.63
CA ARG A 17 -1.66 11.83 10.03
C ARG A 17 -0.72 10.76 10.58
N ILE A 18 0.42 10.55 9.94
CA ILE A 18 1.42 9.57 10.40
C ILE A 18 1.93 9.94 11.78
N PHE A 19 2.30 11.21 12.00
CA PHE A 19 2.81 11.67 13.28
C PHE A 19 1.76 11.65 14.39
N ALA A 20 0.48 11.75 14.04
CA ALA A 20 -0.61 11.67 15.01
C ALA A 20 -0.93 10.24 15.42
N SER A 21 -0.47 9.24 14.69
CA SER A 21 -0.77 7.84 14.97
C SER A 21 0.10 7.31 16.11
N ASP A 22 -0.52 6.51 16.99
CA ASP A 22 0.18 5.83 18.09
C ASP A 22 0.89 4.56 17.62
N SER A 23 0.62 4.10 16.41
CA SER A 23 1.20 2.87 15.89
C SER A 23 1.62 3.08 14.44
N VAL A 24 2.92 3.23 14.23
CA VAL A 24 3.50 3.42 12.90
C VAL A 24 4.58 2.37 12.68
N MET A 25 4.44 1.62 11.57
CA MET A 25 5.41 0.61 11.17
C MET A 25 6.07 1.10 9.88
N ARG A 26 7.39 1.17 9.88
CA ARG A 26 8.17 1.55 8.69
C ARG A 26 8.92 0.35 8.16
N GLU A 27 9.02 0.24 6.84
CA GLU A 27 9.68 -0.88 6.19
C GLU A 27 9.15 -2.22 6.74
N LYS A 28 7.83 -2.34 6.78
CA LYS A 28 7.16 -3.50 7.38
C LYS A 28 7.19 -4.68 6.42
N LYS A 29 7.95 -5.70 6.78
CA LYS A 29 7.95 -6.97 6.05
C LYS A 29 6.68 -7.73 6.37
N PHE A 30 6.11 -8.37 5.37
CA PHE A 30 4.91 -9.17 5.53
C PHE A 30 4.94 -10.38 4.61
N ALA A 31 4.20 -11.41 5.01
CA ALA A 31 3.95 -12.59 4.20
C ALA A 31 2.55 -13.08 4.48
N ALA A 32 1.86 -13.51 3.45
CA ALA A 32 0.50 -14.02 3.57
C ALA A 32 0.28 -15.14 2.57
N LEU A 33 -0.63 -16.07 2.89
CA LEU A 33 -0.98 -17.18 2.03
C LEU A 33 -2.31 -16.91 1.34
N PHE A 34 -2.33 -17.11 0.04
CA PHE A 34 -3.54 -16.99 -0.76
C PHE A 34 -3.78 -18.28 -1.51
N SER A 35 -5.04 -18.62 -1.77
CA SER A 35 -5.36 -19.70 -2.70
C SER A 35 -5.06 -19.23 -4.12
N ALA A 36 -4.62 -20.13 -4.98
CA ALA A 36 -4.27 -19.79 -6.36
C ALA A 36 -5.43 -19.14 -7.12
N ASP A 37 -6.66 -19.49 -6.79
CA ASP A 37 -7.85 -18.92 -7.45
C ASP A 37 -8.08 -17.44 -7.11
N PHE A 38 -7.42 -16.92 -6.08
CA PHE A 38 -7.43 -15.49 -5.82
C PHE A 38 -6.78 -14.72 -6.97
N PHE A 39 -5.69 -15.27 -7.52
CA PHE A 39 -4.96 -14.66 -8.63
C PHE A 39 -5.46 -15.12 -10.00
N TYR A 40 -5.96 -16.36 -10.07
CA TYR A 40 -6.39 -17.01 -11.28
C TYR A 40 -7.81 -17.56 -11.10
N PRO A 41 -8.83 -16.69 -11.15
CA PRO A 41 -10.21 -17.11 -10.86
C PRO A 41 -10.73 -18.24 -11.75
N GLU A 42 -10.12 -18.44 -12.91
CA GLU A 42 -10.51 -19.50 -13.86
C GLU A 42 -10.04 -20.89 -13.44
N LEU A 43 -9.17 -21.01 -12.44
CA LEU A 43 -8.68 -22.31 -11.97
C LEU A 43 -9.80 -23.12 -11.34
N LYS A 44 -9.74 -24.43 -11.55
CA LYS A 44 -10.72 -25.38 -11.04
C LYS A 44 -10.03 -26.57 -10.40
N ASP A 45 -10.79 -27.34 -9.63
CA ASP A 45 -10.34 -28.55 -8.97
C ASP A 45 -9.18 -28.27 -8.00
N GLY A 46 -8.26 -29.21 -7.86
CA GLY A 46 -7.15 -29.10 -6.92
C GLY A 46 -6.21 -27.93 -7.18
N ALA A 47 -6.13 -27.45 -8.43
CA ALA A 47 -5.27 -26.34 -8.78
C ALA A 47 -5.71 -25.02 -8.11
N ALA A 48 -7.02 -24.82 -7.94
CA ALA A 48 -7.56 -23.62 -7.32
C ALA A 48 -7.20 -23.53 -5.83
N GLU A 49 -6.98 -24.68 -5.21
CA GLU A 49 -6.69 -24.77 -3.77
C GLU A 49 -5.20 -24.67 -3.45
N GLU A 50 -4.33 -24.68 -4.45
CA GLU A 50 -2.90 -24.51 -4.24
C GLU A 50 -2.65 -23.17 -3.56
N LYS A 51 -1.67 -23.16 -2.63
CA LYS A 51 -1.35 -21.94 -1.88
C LYS A 51 -0.19 -21.19 -2.52
N ILE A 52 -0.37 -19.89 -2.59
CA ILE A 52 0.65 -18.97 -3.10
C ILE A 52 1.06 -18.07 -1.95
N VAL A 53 2.36 -17.96 -1.72
CA VAL A 53 2.91 -17.04 -0.72
C VAL A 53 3.10 -15.67 -1.38
N VAL A 54 2.49 -14.66 -0.79
CA VAL A 54 2.73 -13.27 -1.16
C VAL A 54 3.56 -12.64 -0.06
N GLN A 55 4.71 -12.10 -0.43
CA GLN A 55 5.57 -11.43 0.55
C GLN A 55 6.10 -10.13 -0.04
N GLY A 56 6.38 -9.19 0.83
CA GLY A 56 6.89 -7.89 0.41
C GLY A 56 7.27 -7.04 1.60
N ILE A 57 7.56 -5.77 1.29
CA ILE A 57 7.91 -4.77 2.30
C ILE A 57 7.04 -3.55 2.02
N ALA A 58 6.26 -3.12 3.01
CA ALA A 58 5.49 -1.89 2.92
C ALA A 58 6.32 -0.75 3.49
N ASP A 59 6.37 0.36 2.75
CA ASP A 59 7.19 1.52 3.16
C ASP A 59 6.73 2.09 4.49
N CYS A 60 5.42 2.26 4.65
CA CYS A 60 4.84 2.77 5.89
C CYS A 60 3.43 2.22 6.05
N VAL A 61 3.13 1.74 7.25
CA VAL A 61 1.78 1.31 7.62
C VAL A 61 1.50 1.91 8.98
N PHE A 62 0.40 2.64 9.10
CA PHE A 62 0.02 3.19 10.39
C PHE A 62 -1.44 2.91 10.69
N VAL A 63 -1.80 3.00 11.98
CA VAL A 63 -3.15 2.75 12.44
C VAL A 63 -3.87 4.08 12.62
N GLU A 64 -5.07 4.17 12.06
CA GLU A 64 -5.93 5.33 12.19
C GLU A 64 -7.37 4.84 12.32
N ASP A 65 -8.07 5.26 13.34
CA ASP A 65 -9.45 4.81 13.63
C ASP A 65 -9.57 3.29 13.72
N GLY A 66 -8.56 2.63 14.28
CA GLY A 66 -8.56 1.18 14.45
C GLY A 66 -8.34 0.39 13.16
N LYS A 67 -7.91 1.06 12.10
CA LYS A 67 -7.71 0.43 10.78
C LYS A 67 -6.33 0.78 10.24
N LEU A 68 -5.88 0.00 9.28
CA LEU A 68 -4.57 0.23 8.65
C LEU A 68 -4.67 1.28 7.54
N VAL A 69 -3.67 2.14 7.48
CA VAL A 69 -3.41 2.99 6.31
C VAL A 69 -2.06 2.58 5.76
N ILE A 70 -2.03 2.19 4.50
CA ILE A 70 -0.82 1.71 3.83
C ILE A 70 -0.31 2.84 2.93
N VAL A 71 0.96 3.17 3.08
CA VAL A 71 1.58 4.22 2.26
C VAL A 71 2.79 3.66 1.53
N ASP A 72 2.82 3.90 0.24
CA ASP A 72 3.93 3.53 -0.62
C ASP A 72 4.50 4.81 -1.24
N TYR A 73 5.80 5.05 -1.07
CA TYR A 73 6.45 6.25 -1.57
C TYR A 73 6.97 6.01 -2.99
N LYS A 74 6.66 6.91 -3.91
CA LYS A 74 7.10 6.81 -5.30
C LYS A 74 7.92 8.02 -5.71
N THR A 75 9.00 7.74 -6.43
CA THR A 75 9.92 8.76 -6.93
C THR A 75 9.86 8.92 -8.46
N ASP A 76 8.90 8.27 -9.10
CA ASP A 76 8.66 8.39 -10.54
C ASP A 76 8.49 9.87 -10.91
N THR A 77 9.15 10.30 -11.98
CA THR A 77 9.06 11.68 -12.46
C THR A 77 8.25 11.76 -13.74
N GLY A 78 7.71 12.94 -14.04
CA GLY A 78 6.94 13.16 -15.25
C GLY A 78 5.63 12.38 -15.29
N VAL A 79 5.04 12.13 -14.13
CA VAL A 79 3.83 11.30 -14.01
C VAL A 79 2.69 12.09 -13.40
N ASN A 80 1.46 11.69 -13.72
CA ASN A 80 0.26 12.18 -13.05
C ASN A 80 -0.36 11.03 -12.22
N ALA A 81 -1.43 11.34 -11.51
CA ALA A 81 -2.10 10.37 -10.63
C ALA A 81 -2.58 9.14 -11.40
N GLU A 82 -3.16 9.35 -12.58
CA GLU A 82 -3.68 8.27 -13.41
C GLU A 82 -2.59 7.31 -13.84
N GLU A 83 -1.45 7.82 -14.25
CA GLU A 83 -0.30 7.00 -14.64
C GLU A 83 0.27 6.20 -13.48
N LEU A 84 0.34 6.79 -12.30
CA LEU A 84 0.78 6.09 -11.11
C LEU A 84 -0.17 4.95 -10.75
N LEU A 85 -1.48 5.20 -10.83
CA LEU A 85 -2.46 4.16 -10.56
C LEU A 85 -2.37 3.01 -11.57
N GLU A 86 -2.16 3.32 -12.84
CA GLU A 86 -1.97 2.28 -13.85
C GLU A 86 -0.76 1.39 -13.55
N ARG A 87 0.33 2.00 -13.08
CA ARG A 87 1.57 1.28 -12.81
C ARG A 87 1.50 0.40 -11.57
N TYR A 88 0.82 0.87 -10.52
CA TYR A 88 0.99 0.31 -9.18
C TYR A 88 -0.26 -0.21 -8.50
N SER A 89 -1.46 0.09 -9.01
CA SER A 89 -2.71 -0.31 -8.33
C SER A 89 -2.81 -1.80 -8.08
N ALA A 90 -2.51 -2.61 -9.09
CA ALA A 90 -2.64 -4.07 -8.95
C ALA A 90 -1.74 -4.61 -7.85
N GLN A 91 -0.49 -4.16 -7.80
CA GLN A 91 0.45 -4.56 -6.77
C GLN A 91 -0.02 -4.15 -5.38
N LEU A 92 -0.50 -2.91 -5.26
CA LEU A 92 -0.92 -2.37 -3.96
C LEU A 92 -2.22 -2.96 -3.47
N GLU A 93 -3.10 -3.38 -4.36
CA GLU A 93 -4.30 -4.10 -3.97
C GLU A 93 -3.96 -5.47 -3.39
N ILE A 94 -2.98 -6.15 -3.96
CA ILE A 94 -2.47 -7.41 -3.41
C ILE A 94 -1.81 -7.16 -2.05
N TYR A 95 -1.02 -6.11 -1.92
CA TYR A 95 -0.38 -5.73 -0.66
C TYR A 95 -1.42 -5.43 0.42
N ARG A 96 -2.50 -4.75 0.04
CA ARG A 96 -3.59 -4.45 0.95
C ARG A 96 -4.17 -5.72 1.57
N GLU A 97 -4.49 -6.70 0.73
CA GLU A 97 -5.05 -7.96 1.21
C GLU A 97 -4.04 -8.73 2.06
N ALA A 98 -2.78 -8.76 1.65
CA ALA A 98 -1.73 -9.46 2.37
C ALA A 98 -1.47 -8.85 3.74
N LEU A 99 -1.40 -7.52 3.83
CA LEU A 99 -1.20 -6.82 5.11
C LEU A 99 -2.41 -6.97 6.03
N SER A 100 -3.61 -6.90 5.48
CA SER A 100 -4.83 -7.10 6.26
C SER A 100 -4.84 -8.50 6.89
N GLN A 101 -4.46 -9.51 6.11
CA GLN A 101 -4.36 -10.87 6.61
C GLN A 101 -3.27 -11.02 7.67
N ALA A 102 -2.07 -10.52 7.36
CA ALA A 102 -0.90 -10.67 8.24
C ALA A 102 -1.07 -9.94 9.58
N LEU A 103 -1.67 -8.76 9.57
CA LEU A 103 -1.86 -7.93 10.76
C LEU A 103 -3.23 -8.10 11.40
N GLU A 104 -4.08 -8.90 10.81
CA GLU A 104 -5.43 -9.19 11.31
C GLU A 104 -6.23 -7.91 11.61
N MET A 105 -6.19 -6.98 10.67
CA MET A 105 -6.83 -5.67 10.84
C MET A 105 -7.34 -5.18 9.49
N PRO A 106 -8.53 -4.56 9.45
CA PRO A 106 -9.04 -4.03 8.18
C PRO A 106 -8.20 -2.84 7.70
N VAL A 107 -8.20 -2.63 6.41
CA VAL A 107 -7.50 -1.50 5.79
C VAL A 107 -8.47 -0.37 5.54
N LYS A 108 -8.15 0.82 6.02
CA LYS A 108 -8.95 2.03 5.82
C LYS A 108 -8.70 2.59 4.42
N GLU A 109 -7.44 2.72 4.04
CA GLU A 109 -7.07 3.16 2.70
C GLU A 109 -5.63 2.81 2.38
N THR A 110 -5.33 2.77 1.09
CA THR A 110 -3.99 2.57 0.54
C THR A 110 -3.63 3.79 -0.28
N LEU A 111 -2.47 4.36 -0.01
CA LEU A 111 -2.02 5.60 -0.61
C LEU A 111 -0.67 5.44 -1.29
N LEU A 112 -0.55 6.03 -2.47
CA LEU A 112 0.73 6.30 -3.11
C LEU A 112 1.09 7.74 -2.79
N TYR A 113 2.27 7.99 -2.24
CA TYR A 113 2.74 9.36 -2.12
C TYR A 113 3.78 9.62 -3.20
N SER A 114 3.50 10.57 -4.07
CA SER A 114 4.40 10.96 -5.14
C SER A 114 5.24 12.15 -4.72
N PHE A 115 6.55 11.96 -4.65
CA PHE A 115 7.46 13.07 -4.37
C PHE A 115 7.55 14.05 -5.54
N TYR A 116 7.32 13.57 -6.76
CA TYR A 116 7.27 14.43 -7.95
C TYR A 116 6.06 15.38 -7.90
N MET A 117 4.89 14.84 -7.57
CA MET A 117 3.64 15.59 -7.51
C MET A 117 3.43 16.30 -6.17
N ASN A 118 4.18 15.93 -5.15
CA ASN A 118 4.02 16.40 -3.76
C ASN A 118 2.60 16.18 -3.24
N SER A 119 2.05 15.02 -3.55
CA SER A 119 0.68 14.69 -3.12
C SER A 119 0.47 13.19 -3.00
N ALA A 120 -0.55 12.82 -2.23
CA ALA A 120 -0.98 11.45 -2.05
C ALA A 120 -2.08 11.12 -3.06
N VAL A 121 -2.02 9.90 -3.59
CA VAL A 121 -3.02 9.38 -4.53
C VAL A 121 -3.64 8.14 -3.91
N LYS A 122 -4.95 8.11 -3.79
CA LYS A 122 -5.66 6.98 -3.21
C LYS A 122 -5.78 5.85 -4.22
N VAL A 123 -5.46 4.63 -3.77
CA VAL A 123 -5.60 3.42 -4.57
C VAL A 123 -6.92 2.75 -4.21
N GLY A 124 -7.71 2.42 -5.22
CA GLY A 124 -9.02 1.82 -5.01
C GLY A 124 -10.11 2.86 -4.77
N THR A 125 -11.30 2.40 -4.43
CA THR A 125 -12.50 3.22 -4.38
C THR A 125 -13.12 3.39 -2.99
N ASP A 126 -12.53 2.81 -1.98
CA ASP A 126 -13.09 2.84 -0.60
C ASP A 126 -12.51 3.89 0.30
#